data_a6fd4917fceeee0afa473c64c2a59ba6
#
_entry.id   a6fd4917fceeee0afa473c64c2a59ba6
#
_cell.length_a   1.000
_cell.length_b   1.000
_cell.length_c   1.000
_cell.angle_alpha   90.00
_cell.angle_beta   90.00
_cell.angle_gamma   90.00
#
_symmetry.space_group_name_H-M   'P 1'
#
loop_
_entity.id
_entity.type
_entity.pdbx_description
1 polymer ?
#
loop_
_entity_poly.entity_id
_entity_poly.type
_entity_poly.pdbx_seq_one_letter_code
_entity_poly.pdbx_strand_id
1 'polypeptide(L)'
;MLIDEGISVVSVSDNVADVMALLALHDRAVQHNARLVVGAACMPGMSGLLVSHVAKAFDVMDEVHVAVHGTGGPACAREHHDALSGRAFGWHDGEWIERPAGSGRELCWFPAPVNAWDCYRFASAEPMLLQRIAPSLQRITARVSATRRDRLTARLPMLSPPNAEGGMGGLRVEARGTRNGVRHIEIVGMAEKVASVAAAVAAHTAVRVNQCASGVHVLGDDALPNADILTAVLDSGLHLHQFVGN
;
A
#
# COMPACT_ATOMS: atom_id res chain seq x y z
N MET A 1 -15.64 -5.22 -21.63
CA MET A 1 -14.64 -5.18 -20.51
C MET A 1 -14.88 -6.42 -19.66
N LEU A 2 -13.86 -7.02 -18.99
CA LEU A 2 -14.03 -8.28 -18.23
C LEU A 2 -15.20 -8.24 -17.23
N ILE A 3 -15.37 -7.09 -16.56
CA ILE A 3 -16.48 -6.88 -15.60
C ILE A 3 -17.85 -7.01 -16.27
N ASP A 4 -18.01 -6.60 -17.53
CA ASP A 4 -19.30 -6.68 -18.25
C ASP A 4 -19.71 -8.12 -18.56
N GLU A 5 -18.71 -9.02 -18.59
CA GLU A 5 -18.91 -10.46 -18.76
C GLU A 5 -19.07 -11.19 -17.41
N GLY A 6 -19.22 -10.46 -16.32
CA GLY A 6 -19.33 -11.03 -14.97
C GLY A 6 -18.02 -11.64 -14.45
N ILE A 7 -16.87 -11.34 -15.08
CA ILE A 7 -15.57 -11.89 -14.70
C ILE A 7 -14.98 -11.03 -13.58
N SER A 8 -14.67 -11.67 -12.46
CA SER A 8 -14.00 -11.02 -11.34
C SER A 8 -12.51 -10.74 -11.66
N VAL A 9 -12.00 -9.61 -11.19
CA VAL A 9 -10.67 -9.09 -11.55
C VAL A 9 -9.90 -8.69 -10.29
N VAL A 10 -8.60 -8.95 -10.27
CA VAL A 10 -7.65 -8.43 -9.28
C VAL A 10 -6.65 -7.55 -10.00
N SER A 11 -6.57 -6.28 -9.60
CA SER A 11 -5.64 -5.30 -10.18
C SER A 11 -4.48 -5.06 -9.22
N VAL A 12 -3.26 -5.05 -9.78
CA VAL A 12 -2.01 -4.72 -9.05
C VAL A 12 -1.58 -3.27 -9.26
N SER A 13 -2.42 -2.44 -9.91
CA SER A 13 -2.08 -1.05 -10.21
C SER A 13 -1.92 -0.23 -8.92
N ASP A 14 -0.89 0.60 -8.89
CA ASP A 14 -0.56 1.58 -7.85
C ASP A 14 -0.65 3.04 -8.36
N ASN A 15 -0.83 3.23 -9.67
CA ASN A 15 -1.02 4.53 -10.28
C ASN A 15 -2.32 5.19 -9.82
N VAL A 16 -2.25 6.45 -9.40
CA VAL A 16 -3.40 7.19 -8.85
C VAL A 16 -4.57 7.26 -9.83
N ALA A 17 -4.31 7.56 -11.11
CA ALA A 17 -5.35 7.70 -12.11
C ALA A 17 -6.05 6.37 -12.40
N ASP A 18 -5.28 5.29 -12.54
CA ASP A 18 -5.80 3.95 -12.77
C ASP A 18 -6.65 3.48 -11.59
N VAL A 19 -6.13 3.65 -10.36
CA VAL A 19 -6.84 3.27 -9.13
C VAL A 19 -8.17 4.01 -9.03
N MET A 20 -8.19 5.32 -9.27
CA MET A 20 -9.43 6.10 -9.23
C MET A 20 -10.43 5.66 -10.32
N ALA A 21 -9.95 5.38 -11.53
CA ALA A 21 -10.80 4.87 -12.60
C ALA A 21 -11.38 3.48 -12.27
N LEU A 22 -10.60 2.60 -11.64
CA LEU A 22 -11.05 1.28 -11.22
C LEU A 22 -12.06 1.37 -10.07
N LEU A 23 -11.85 2.25 -9.08
CA LEU A 23 -12.79 2.47 -7.98
C LEU A 23 -14.16 2.97 -8.48
N ALA A 24 -14.19 3.78 -9.54
CA ALA A 24 -15.41 4.27 -10.15
C ALA A 24 -16.27 3.19 -10.83
N LEU A 25 -15.76 1.98 -10.97
CA LEU A 25 -16.49 0.85 -11.57
C LEU A 25 -17.40 0.11 -10.59
N HIS A 26 -17.59 0.59 -9.36
CA HIS A 26 -18.32 -0.12 -8.31
C HIS A 26 -19.74 -0.54 -8.76
N ASP A 27 -20.56 0.42 -9.17
CA ASP A 27 -21.94 0.15 -9.58
C ASP A 27 -22.02 -0.80 -10.80
N ARG A 28 -21.07 -0.63 -11.73
CA ARG A 28 -20.97 -1.50 -12.90
C ARG A 28 -20.60 -2.93 -12.50
N ALA A 29 -19.67 -3.10 -11.57
CA ALA A 29 -19.31 -4.42 -11.04
C ALA A 29 -20.50 -5.08 -10.32
N VAL A 30 -21.27 -4.31 -9.55
CA VAL A 30 -22.50 -4.80 -8.90
C VAL A 30 -23.53 -5.25 -9.95
N GLN A 31 -23.80 -4.42 -10.97
CA GLN A 31 -24.76 -4.73 -12.04
C GLN A 31 -24.44 -6.02 -12.78
N HIS A 32 -23.16 -6.31 -12.99
CA HIS A 32 -22.70 -7.50 -13.71
C HIS A 32 -22.29 -8.66 -12.78
N ASN A 33 -22.62 -8.59 -11.49
CA ASN A 33 -22.26 -9.58 -10.47
C ASN A 33 -20.75 -9.95 -10.48
N ALA A 34 -19.90 -8.98 -10.84
CA ALA A 34 -18.45 -9.10 -10.83
C ALA A 34 -17.85 -8.53 -9.54
N ARG A 35 -16.62 -8.93 -9.22
CA ARG A 35 -15.82 -8.41 -8.13
C ARG A 35 -14.54 -7.83 -8.71
N LEU A 36 -14.15 -6.67 -8.22
CA LEU A 36 -12.88 -6.05 -8.59
C LEU A 36 -12.13 -5.70 -7.30
N VAL A 37 -10.97 -6.31 -7.08
CA VAL A 37 -10.07 -5.89 -6.00
C VAL A 37 -8.98 -5.02 -6.60
N VAL A 38 -8.86 -3.80 -6.07
CA VAL A 38 -7.94 -2.77 -6.59
C VAL A 38 -6.72 -2.66 -5.68
N GLY A 39 -5.53 -2.52 -6.27
CA GLY A 39 -4.28 -2.31 -5.55
C GLY A 39 -3.81 -3.56 -4.80
N ALA A 40 -3.98 -4.75 -5.37
CA ALA A 40 -3.56 -5.99 -4.73
C ALA A 40 -2.07 -6.29 -5.00
N ALA A 41 -1.19 -5.42 -4.50
CA ALA A 41 0.27 -5.49 -4.66
C ALA A 41 1.00 -5.38 -3.30
N CYS A 42 2.18 -4.76 -3.28
CA CYS A 42 2.92 -4.51 -2.04
C CYS A 42 2.40 -3.25 -1.33
N MET A 43 2.41 -2.13 -2.02
CA MET A 43 1.84 -0.85 -1.59
C MET A 43 1.30 -0.11 -2.83
N PRO A 44 -0.04 -0.10 -3.01
CA PRO A 44 -1.08 -0.61 -2.12
C PRO A 44 -1.20 -2.15 -2.10
N GLY A 45 -1.89 -2.65 -1.08
CA GLY A 45 -2.30 -4.05 -0.97
C GLY A 45 -1.81 -4.72 0.30
N MET A 46 -0.57 -5.19 0.37
CA MET A 46 -0.01 -5.74 1.62
C MET A 46 -0.09 -4.71 2.75
N SER A 47 0.14 -3.44 2.46
CA SER A 47 -0.05 -2.32 3.40
C SER A 47 -1.46 -2.29 3.99
N GLY A 48 -2.50 -2.41 3.18
CA GLY A 48 -3.89 -2.45 3.64
C GLY A 48 -4.20 -3.66 4.53
N LEU A 49 -3.68 -4.85 4.16
CA LEU A 49 -3.78 -6.06 5.00
C LEU A 49 -3.11 -5.85 6.36
N LEU A 50 -1.92 -5.25 6.38
CA LEU A 50 -1.20 -4.97 7.62
C LEU A 50 -1.91 -3.92 8.47
N VAL A 51 -2.47 -2.87 7.86
CA VAL A 51 -3.28 -1.88 8.59
C VAL A 51 -4.50 -2.54 9.24
N SER A 52 -5.24 -3.37 8.51
CA SER A 52 -6.36 -4.14 9.07
C SER A 52 -5.92 -5.11 10.18
N HIS A 53 -4.72 -5.67 10.06
CA HIS A 53 -4.16 -6.57 11.07
C HIS A 53 -3.83 -5.82 12.37
N VAL A 54 -3.07 -4.72 12.28
CA VAL A 54 -2.63 -3.96 13.46
C VAL A 54 -3.76 -3.17 14.11
N ALA A 55 -4.81 -2.81 13.35
CA ALA A 55 -5.97 -2.10 13.88
C ALA A 55 -6.61 -2.82 15.08
N LYS A 56 -6.52 -4.16 15.12
CA LYS A 56 -7.04 -5.00 16.21
C LYS A 56 -6.35 -4.77 17.57
N ALA A 57 -5.17 -4.12 17.56
CA ALA A 57 -4.42 -3.79 18.78
C ALA A 57 -4.90 -2.48 19.44
N PHE A 58 -5.81 -1.74 18.83
CA PHE A 58 -6.25 -0.43 19.29
C PHE A 58 -7.74 -0.44 19.66
N ASP A 59 -8.10 0.36 20.65
CA ASP A 59 -9.50 0.75 20.89
C ASP A 59 -9.94 1.78 19.84
N VAL A 60 -9.03 2.74 19.54
CA VAL A 60 -9.18 3.73 18.47
C VAL A 60 -7.82 3.90 17.78
N MET A 61 -7.74 3.57 16.50
CA MET A 61 -6.60 3.89 15.64
C MET A 61 -6.88 5.22 14.95
N ASP A 62 -5.99 6.19 15.08
CA ASP A 62 -6.15 7.56 14.57
C ASP A 62 -5.10 8.00 13.54
N GLU A 63 -3.94 7.37 13.50
CA GLU A 63 -2.91 7.69 12.51
C GLU A 63 -2.34 6.42 11.88
N VAL A 64 -2.06 6.48 10.58
CA VAL A 64 -1.35 5.44 9.81
C VAL A 64 -0.29 6.07 8.93
N HIS A 65 0.93 5.54 9.03
CA HIS A 65 2.07 5.96 8.22
C HIS A 65 2.65 4.73 7.52
N VAL A 66 2.66 4.76 6.20
CA VAL A 66 3.19 3.68 5.37
C VAL A 66 4.44 4.15 4.64
N ALA A 67 5.47 3.32 4.63
CA ALA A 67 6.68 3.57 3.87
C ALA A 67 7.11 2.31 3.11
N VAL A 68 7.62 2.51 1.89
CA VAL A 68 8.17 1.44 1.05
C VAL A 68 9.60 1.77 0.61
N HIS A 69 10.44 0.75 0.59
CA HIS A 69 11.78 0.77 0.01
C HIS A 69 11.87 -0.25 -1.12
N GLY A 70 12.59 0.09 -2.16
CA GLY A 70 12.79 -0.80 -3.31
C GLY A 70 11.61 -0.79 -4.29
N THR A 71 11.73 -1.59 -5.33
CA THR A 71 10.77 -1.68 -6.43
C THR A 71 10.62 -3.12 -6.92
N GLY A 72 9.48 -3.42 -7.52
CA GLY A 72 9.17 -4.75 -8.09
C GLY A 72 9.79 -5.03 -9.46
N GLY A 73 10.63 -4.12 -9.97
CA GLY A 73 11.27 -4.26 -11.28
C GLY A 73 11.28 -2.96 -12.08
N PRO A 74 11.69 -2.98 -13.36
CA PRO A 74 11.93 -1.77 -14.15
C PRO A 74 10.70 -0.87 -14.34
N ALA A 75 9.51 -1.44 -14.52
CA ALA A 75 8.28 -0.68 -14.70
C ALA A 75 7.91 0.04 -13.40
N CYS A 76 7.84 -0.68 -12.29
CA CYS A 76 7.59 -0.13 -10.96
C CYS A 76 8.63 0.95 -10.57
N ALA A 77 9.91 0.74 -10.93
CA ALA A 77 10.96 1.73 -10.67
C ALA A 77 10.74 3.04 -11.43
N ARG A 78 10.30 2.98 -12.69
CA ARG A 78 9.95 4.19 -13.46
C ARG A 78 8.75 4.90 -12.85
N GLU A 79 7.71 4.17 -12.50
CA GLU A 79 6.50 4.70 -11.85
C GLU A 79 6.85 5.43 -10.55
N HIS A 80 7.62 4.79 -9.67
CA HIS A 80 8.06 5.42 -8.41
C HIS A 80 8.96 6.64 -8.64
N HIS A 81 9.82 6.61 -9.65
CA HIS A 81 10.66 7.75 -10.01
C HIS A 81 9.81 8.93 -10.49
N ASP A 82 8.86 8.69 -11.39
CA ASP A 82 7.96 9.71 -11.92
C ASP A 82 7.06 10.28 -10.81
N ALA A 83 6.60 9.42 -9.90
CA ALA A 83 5.78 9.78 -8.74
C ALA A 83 6.49 10.73 -7.75
N LEU A 84 7.83 10.82 -7.79
CA LEU A 84 8.60 11.81 -7.00
C LEU A 84 8.52 13.24 -7.57
N SER A 85 8.05 13.43 -8.79
CA SER A 85 7.92 14.75 -9.43
C SER A 85 6.52 15.36 -9.33
N GLY A 86 5.52 14.58 -8.94
CA GLY A 86 4.11 14.95 -8.94
C GLY A 86 3.63 15.63 -7.66
N ARG A 87 2.37 15.43 -7.37
CA ARG A 87 1.69 15.90 -6.15
C ARG A 87 1.36 14.71 -5.26
N ALA A 88 1.82 14.76 -4.03
CA ALA A 88 1.56 13.75 -3.01
C ALA A 88 0.32 14.12 -2.21
N PHE A 89 -0.59 13.18 -2.07
CA PHE A 89 -1.77 13.31 -1.23
C PHE A 89 -1.50 12.75 0.16
N GLY A 90 -2.15 13.32 1.15
CA GLY A 90 -2.20 12.83 2.51
C GLY A 90 -3.52 13.23 3.14
N TRP A 91 -3.87 12.58 4.23
CA TRP A 91 -5.05 12.89 5.03
C TRP A 91 -4.60 13.46 6.36
N HIS A 92 -5.17 14.58 6.78
CA HIS A 92 -4.79 15.25 8.01
C HIS A 92 -5.98 16.01 8.61
N ASP A 93 -6.33 15.67 9.83
CA ASP A 93 -7.41 16.28 10.60
C ASP A 93 -8.75 16.36 9.85
N GLY A 94 -9.09 15.27 9.14
CA GLY A 94 -10.35 15.17 8.40
C GLY A 94 -10.33 15.82 7.01
N GLU A 95 -9.16 16.28 6.51
CA GLU A 95 -9.04 16.96 5.23
C GLU A 95 -7.94 16.35 4.35
N TRP A 96 -8.17 16.38 3.04
CA TRP A 96 -7.13 16.06 2.08
C TRP A 96 -6.12 17.19 1.99
N ILE A 97 -4.86 16.84 2.20
CA ILE A 97 -3.74 17.75 1.99
C ILE A 97 -2.94 17.34 0.77
N GLU A 98 -2.48 18.32 0.03
CA GLU A 98 -1.64 18.15 -1.14
C GLU A 98 -0.29 18.82 -0.90
N ARG A 99 0.80 18.10 -1.17
CA ARG A 99 2.17 18.57 -0.98
C ARG A 99 3.03 18.20 -2.20
N PRO A 100 4.11 18.91 -2.49
CA PRO A 100 5.04 18.49 -3.54
C PRO A 100 5.60 17.11 -3.24
N ALA A 101 5.58 16.22 -4.22
CA ALA A 101 6.29 14.95 -4.15
C ALA A 101 7.81 15.19 -4.07
N GLY A 102 8.57 14.22 -3.59
CA GLY A 102 9.99 14.37 -3.30
C GLY A 102 10.29 15.27 -2.09
N SER A 103 9.28 15.79 -1.39
CA SER A 103 9.40 16.61 -0.18
C SER A 103 9.20 15.82 1.12
N GLY A 104 9.39 16.48 2.26
CA GLY A 104 9.07 15.92 3.57
C GLY A 104 9.91 14.68 3.91
N ARG A 105 11.25 14.86 3.93
CA ARG A 105 12.20 13.82 4.31
C ARG A 105 11.88 13.27 5.70
N GLU A 106 11.89 11.95 5.81
CA GLU A 106 11.74 11.21 7.06
C GLU A 106 12.64 9.98 7.02
N LEU A 107 13.36 9.69 8.10
CA LEU A 107 14.16 8.48 8.21
C LEU A 107 13.23 7.33 8.64
N CYS A 108 12.99 6.39 7.74
CA CYS A 108 12.19 5.21 8.00
C CYS A 108 13.08 3.99 8.25
N TRP A 109 12.81 3.29 9.33
CA TRP A 109 13.47 2.02 9.65
C TRP A 109 12.64 0.86 9.14
N PHE A 110 13.25 0.04 8.30
CA PHE A 110 12.69 -1.23 7.81
C PHE A 110 13.37 -2.39 8.53
N PRO A 111 12.82 -3.61 8.50
CA PRO A 111 13.50 -4.77 9.03
C PRO A 111 14.85 -5.02 8.33
N ALA A 112 15.78 -5.66 9.05
CA ALA A 112 17.03 -6.10 8.44
C ALA A 112 16.75 -7.08 7.28
N PRO A 113 17.52 -7.06 6.20
CA PRO A 113 18.77 -6.32 5.98
C PRO A 113 18.58 -4.90 5.38
N VAL A 114 17.35 -4.44 5.19
CA VAL A 114 17.04 -3.14 4.54
C VAL A 114 17.48 -1.96 5.42
N ASN A 115 17.17 -2.01 6.72
CA ASN A 115 17.53 -1.00 7.71
C ASN A 115 16.94 0.40 7.40
N ALA A 116 17.68 1.47 7.74
CA ALA A 116 17.20 2.85 7.65
C ALA A 116 17.39 3.47 6.28
N TRP A 117 16.33 4.13 5.79
CA TRP A 117 16.34 4.88 4.54
C TRP A 117 15.64 6.22 4.67
N ASP A 118 16.15 7.21 3.95
CA ASP A 118 15.44 8.48 3.73
C ASP A 118 14.22 8.26 2.83
N CYS A 119 13.05 8.51 3.36
CA CYS A 119 11.78 8.38 2.66
C CYS A 119 11.14 9.75 2.45
N TYR A 120 10.43 9.89 1.35
CA TYR A 120 9.82 11.14 0.89
C TYR A 120 8.39 10.92 0.45
N ARG A 121 7.59 11.97 0.48
CA ARG A 121 6.25 11.97 -0.13
C ARG A 121 6.35 11.69 -1.61
N PHE A 122 5.39 10.98 -2.15
CA PHE A 122 5.29 10.70 -3.58
C PHE A 122 3.82 10.62 -4.01
N ALA A 123 3.55 10.75 -5.29
CA ALA A 123 2.22 10.61 -5.85
C ALA A 123 1.79 9.13 -5.76
N SER A 124 0.91 8.81 -4.83
CA SER A 124 0.46 7.44 -4.54
C SER A 124 -1.02 7.42 -4.24
N ALA A 125 -1.70 6.36 -4.67
CA ALA A 125 -3.09 6.09 -4.32
C ALA A 125 -3.25 5.57 -2.88
N GLU A 126 -2.17 5.18 -2.21
CA GLU A 126 -2.19 4.57 -0.88
C GLU A 126 -3.02 5.34 0.15
N PRO A 127 -2.85 6.67 0.34
CA PRO A 127 -3.66 7.39 1.33
C PRO A 127 -5.16 7.33 1.04
N MET A 128 -5.56 7.30 -0.23
CA MET A 128 -6.96 7.23 -0.64
C MET A 128 -7.57 5.86 -0.31
N LEU A 129 -6.82 4.80 -0.55
CA LEU A 129 -7.26 3.44 -0.25
C LEU A 129 -7.32 3.21 1.26
N LEU A 130 -6.33 3.69 2.02
CA LEU A 130 -6.32 3.59 3.49
C LEU A 130 -7.46 4.39 4.13
N GLN A 131 -7.74 5.59 3.64
CA GLN A 131 -8.87 6.39 4.14
C GLN A 131 -10.21 5.69 3.88
N ARG A 132 -10.35 4.99 2.75
CA ARG A 132 -11.55 4.21 2.42
C ARG A 132 -11.77 3.05 3.39
N ILE A 133 -10.72 2.32 3.76
CA ILE A 133 -10.83 1.16 4.67
C ILE A 133 -10.90 1.54 6.15
N ALA A 134 -10.40 2.71 6.51
CA ALA A 134 -10.41 3.22 7.88
C ALA A 134 -10.80 4.72 7.92
N PRO A 135 -12.09 5.04 7.72
CA PRO A 135 -12.57 6.43 7.60
C PRO A 135 -12.39 7.26 8.88
N SER A 136 -12.21 6.61 10.03
CA SER A 136 -11.99 7.27 11.33
C SER A 136 -10.59 7.83 11.50
N LEU A 137 -9.64 7.47 10.63
CA LEU A 137 -8.27 7.97 10.71
C LEU A 137 -8.23 9.49 10.57
N GLN A 138 -7.44 10.13 11.45
CA GLN A 138 -7.19 11.57 11.43
C GLN A 138 -5.95 11.90 10.61
N ARG A 139 -5.02 10.95 10.47
CA ARG A 139 -3.79 11.16 9.70
C ARG A 139 -3.37 9.92 8.92
N ILE A 140 -3.11 10.12 7.62
CA ILE A 140 -2.57 9.10 6.73
C ILE A 140 -1.43 9.69 5.92
N THR A 141 -0.27 9.02 5.93
CA THR A 141 0.86 9.38 5.07
C THR A 141 1.43 8.17 4.36
N ALA A 142 1.83 8.37 3.10
CA ALA A 142 2.57 7.39 2.32
C ALA A 142 3.92 7.96 1.89
N ARG A 143 4.96 7.15 1.94
CA ARG A 143 6.32 7.54 1.60
C ARG A 143 7.03 6.46 0.82
N VAL A 144 7.96 6.88 -0.04
CA VAL A 144 8.88 6.01 -0.77
C VAL A 144 10.31 6.40 -0.47
N SER A 145 11.18 5.43 -0.34
CA SER A 145 12.62 5.71 -0.23
C SER A 145 13.15 6.27 -1.54
N ALA A 146 13.97 7.30 -1.45
CA ALA A 146 14.60 7.90 -2.61
C ALA A 146 15.96 8.51 -2.26
N THR A 147 16.89 8.42 -3.19
CA THR A 147 18.17 9.12 -3.09
C THR A 147 18.02 10.59 -3.48
N ARG A 148 19.04 11.40 -3.16
CA ARG A 148 19.08 12.78 -3.65
C ARG A 148 19.05 12.84 -5.17
N ARG A 149 19.71 11.89 -5.85
CA ARG A 149 19.72 11.79 -7.30
C ARG A 149 18.32 11.56 -7.84
N ASP A 150 17.60 10.57 -7.32
CA ASP A 150 16.24 10.23 -7.79
C ASP A 150 15.32 11.45 -7.73
N ARG A 151 15.37 12.20 -6.63
CA ARG A 151 14.55 13.41 -6.45
C ARG A 151 14.92 14.54 -7.41
N LEU A 152 16.21 14.73 -7.71
CA LEU A 152 16.67 15.76 -8.63
C LEU A 152 16.34 15.41 -10.08
N THR A 153 16.33 14.11 -10.41
CA THR A 153 16.08 13.62 -11.78
C THR A 153 14.63 13.17 -12.00
N ALA A 154 13.76 13.27 -11.01
CA ALA A 154 12.38 12.77 -11.08
C ALA A 154 11.53 13.31 -12.23
N ARG A 155 11.92 14.48 -12.81
CA ARG A 155 11.27 15.06 -13.99
C ARG A 155 11.91 14.62 -15.30
N LEU A 156 12.94 13.79 -15.23
CA LEU A 156 13.67 13.29 -16.40
C LEU A 156 13.37 11.79 -16.54
N PRO A 157 13.37 11.24 -17.76
CA PRO A 157 13.23 9.81 -17.96
C PRO A 157 14.30 9.04 -17.20
N MET A 158 13.89 7.94 -16.53
CA MET A 158 14.85 7.05 -15.88
C MET A 158 15.66 6.28 -16.93
N LEU A 159 16.95 6.60 -17.06
CA LEU A 159 17.83 6.04 -18.08
C LEU A 159 18.34 4.64 -17.71
N SER A 160 18.48 4.34 -16.43
CA SER A 160 19.03 3.07 -15.93
C SER A 160 18.10 2.47 -14.86
N PRO A 161 17.01 1.83 -15.29
CA PRO A 161 16.13 1.14 -14.34
C PRO A 161 16.83 -0.08 -13.73
N PRO A 162 16.40 -0.55 -12.55
CA PRO A 162 16.93 -1.77 -11.95
C PRO A 162 16.66 -3.00 -12.84
N ASN A 163 17.31 -4.13 -12.49
CA ASN A 163 17.08 -5.40 -13.17
C ASN A 163 15.61 -5.88 -13.05
N ALA A 164 15.25 -6.90 -13.81
CA ALA A 164 13.86 -7.37 -13.93
C ALA A 164 13.23 -7.80 -12.59
N GLU A 165 14.03 -8.32 -11.66
CA GLU A 165 13.52 -8.83 -10.38
C GLU A 165 13.45 -7.77 -9.27
N GLY A 166 14.04 -6.60 -9.48
CA GLY A 166 14.28 -5.66 -8.39
C GLY A 166 15.28 -6.21 -7.37
N GLY A 167 15.50 -5.48 -6.30
CA GLY A 167 16.33 -5.88 -5.17
C GLY A 167 15.50 -6.28 -3.94
N MET A 168 16.20 -6.47 -2.82
CA MET A 168 15.56 -6.54 -1.51
C MET A 168 14.84 -5.23 -1.25
N GLY A 169 13.59 -5.31 -0.92
CA GLY A 169 12.76 -4.17 -0.58
C GLY A 169 12.31 -4.19 0.88
N GLY A 170 11.61 -3.17 1.30
CA GLY A 170 11.02 -3.09 2.63
C GLY A 170 9.66 -2.42 2.59
N LEU A 171 8.74 -2.95 3.37
CA LEU A 171 7.47 -2.32 3.69
C LEU A 171 7.42 -2.06 5.19
N ARG A 172 6.95 -0.88 5.58
CA ARG A 172 6.73 -0.50 6.98
C ARG A 172 5.36 0.14 7.13
N VAL A 173 4.61 -0.35 8.08
CA VAL A 173 3.34 0.22 8.52
C VAL A 173 3.51 0.61 9.99
N GLU A 174 3.27 1.87 10.29
CA GLU A 174 3.18 2.39 11.65
C GLU A 174 1.77 2.88 11.88
N ALA A 175 1.11 2.31 12.88
CA ALA A 175 -0.21 2.71 13.34
C ALA A 175 -0.10 3.32 14.73
N ARG A 176 -0.85 4.38 14.96
CA ARG A 176 -0.94 5.07 16.25
C ARG A 176 -2.39 5.23 16.66
N GLY A 177 -2.62 5.23 17.96
CA GLY A 177 -3.97 5.32 18.49
C GLY A 177 -4.00 5.21 20.00
N THR A 178 -5.08 4.73 20.54
CA THR A 178 -5.26 4.45 21.96
C THR A 178 -5.57 2.97 22.20
N ARG A 179 -5.02 2.45 23.28
CA ARG A 179 -5.30 1.11 23.81
C ARG A 179 -5.45 1.20 25.33
N ASN A 180 -6.60 0.76 25.86
CA ASN A 180 -6.94 0.91 27.28
C ASN A 180 -6.80 2.38 27.76
N GLY A 181 -7.20 3.34 26.91
CA GLY A 181 -7.13 4.77 27.22
C GLY A 181 -5.72 5.37 27.19
N VAL A 182 -4.67 4.63 26.83
CA VAL A 182 -3.27 5.09 26.75
C VAL A 182 -2.81 5.16 25.29
N ARG A 183 -1.99 6.16 24.96
CA ARG A 183 -1.40 6.29 23.64
C ARG A 183 -0.55 5.05 23.34
N HIS A 184 -0.80 4.45 22.20
CA HIS A 184 -0.17 3.21 21.76
C HIS A 184 0.33 3.33 20.32
N ILE A 185 1.43 2.65 20.03
CA ILE A 185 2.04 2.61 18.69
C ILE A 185 2.32 1.14 18.36
N GLU A 186 1.87 0.70 17.19
CA GLU A 186 2.24 -0.57 16.59
C GLU A 186 3.02 -0.33 15.32
N ILE A 187 4.15 -1.01 15.17
CA ILE A 187 4.96 -0.93 13.97
C ILE A 187 5.22 -2.34 13.48
N VAL A 188 4.82 -2.61 12.26
CA VAL A 188 5.09 -3.87 11.57
C VAL A 188 5.77 -3.61 10.24
N GLY A 189 6.52 -4.56 9.75
CA GLY A 189 7.20 -4.40 8.47
C GLY A 189 7.69 -5.71 7.90
N MET A 190 8.16 -5.64 6.65
CA MET A 190 8.73 -6.76 5.90
C MET A 190 10.03 -6.31 5.25
N ALA A 191 10.97 -7.25 5.11
CA ALA A 191 12.17 -7.09 4.29
C ALA A 191 12.20 -8.23 3.28
N GLU A 192 11.58 -7.99 2.12
CA GLU A 192 11.31 -8.99 1.08
C GLU A 192 11.47 -8.36 -0.31
N LYS A 193 11.60 -9.18 -1.35
CA LYS A 193 11.50 -8.67 -2.72
C LYS A 193 10.10 -8.12 -2.97
N VAL A 194 9.98 -6.84 -3.33
CA VAL A 194 8.69 -6.18 -3.57
C VAL A 194 7.83 -6.94 -4.58
N ALA A 195 8.45 -7.47 -5.65
CA ALA A 195 7.75 -8.29 -6.64
C ALA A 195 7.17 -9.58 -6.05
N SER A 196 7.89 -10.25 -5.14
CA SER A 196 7.41 -11.48 -4.48
C SER A 196 6.23 -11.19 -3.58
N VAL A 197 6.28 -10.10 -2.81
CA VAL A 197 5.13 -9.65 -1.99
C VAL A 197 3.92 -9.35 -2.88
N ALA A 198 4.10 -8.56 -3.93
CA ALA A 198 3.03 -8.20 -4.86
C ALA A 198 2.41 -9.44 -5.52
N ALA A 199 3.22 -10.39 -5.97
CA ALA A 199 2.76 -11.63 -6.59
C ALA A 199 1.96 -12.51 -5.61
N ALA A 200 2.44 -12.68 -4.39
CA ALA A 200 1.74 -13.46 -3.36
C ALA A 200 0.41 -12.81 -2.99
N VAL A 201 0.39 -11.50 -2.76
CA VAL A 201 -0.84 -10.75 -2.45
C VAL A 201 -1.85 -10.89 -3.58
N ALA A 202 -1.45 -10.66 -4.83
CA ALA A 202 -2.34 -10.78 -6.00
C ALA A 202 -2.89 -12.21 -6.15
N ALA A 203 -2.04 -13.23 -6.05
CA ALA A 203 -2.42 -14.63 -6.20
C ALA A 203 -3.42 -15.08 -5.11
N HIS A 204 -3.11 -14.80 -3.84
CA HIS A 204 -3.98 -15.20 -2.72
C HIS A 204 -5.28 -14.41 -2.66
N THR A 205 -5.29 -13.17 -3.16
CA THR A 205 -6.50 -12.38 -3.36
C THR A 205 -7.35 -12.97 -4.48
N ALA A 206 -6.74 -13.32 -5.62
CA ALA A 206 -7.46 -13.90 -6.77
C ALA A 206 -8.18 -15.20 -6.43
N VAL A 207 -7.55 -16.07 -5.63
CA VAL A 207 -8.18 -17.33 -5.18
C VAL A 207 -9.41 -17.07 -4.31
N ARG A 208 -9.47 -15.91 -3.61
CA ARG A 208 -10.52 -15.57 -2.64
C ARG A 208 -11.49 -14.49 -3.13
N VAL A 209 -11.28 -13.91 -4.30
CA VAL A 209 -12.07 -12.77 -4.80
C VAL A 209 -13.57 -13.07 -4.87
N ASN A 210 -13.95 -14.31 -5.10
CA ASN A 210 -15.37 -14.72 -5.16
C ASN A 210 -16.01 -14.92 -3.77
N GLN A 211 -15.27 -14.76 -2.69
CA GLN A 211 -15.80 -14.87 -1.32
C GLN A 211 -16.43 -13.57 -0.82
N CYS A 212 -16.22 -12.45 -1.52
CA CYS A 212 -16.86 -11.18 -1.20
C CYS A 212 -18.09 -10.89 -2.07
N ALA A 213 -18.87 -9.89 -1.68
CA ALA A 213 -19.98 -9.39 -2.47
C ALA A 213 -19.51 -8.81 -3.81
N SER A 214 -20.41 -8.72 -4.80
CA SER A 214 -20.12 -8.00 -6.05
C SER A 214 -19.86 -6.51 -5.80
N GLY A 215 -18.96 -5.92 -6.58
CA GLY A 215 -18.55 -4.53 -6.42
C GLY A 215 -17.03 -4.36 -6.48
N VAL A 216 -16.56 -3.17 -6.10
CA VAL A 216 -15.14 -2.85 -6.03
C VAL A 216 -14.69 -2.78 -4.57
N HIS A 217 -13.63 -3.52 -4.27
CA HIS A 217 -13.04 -3.67 -2.94
C HIS A 217 -11.55 -3.33 -2.97
N VAL A 218 -11.00 -3.04 -1.80
CA VAL A 218 -9.57 -2.83 -1.56
C VAL A 218 -9.12 -3.73 -0.39
N LEU A 219 -7.87 -4.15 -0.40
CA LEU A 219 -7.34 -4.98 0.69
C LEU A 219 -7.30 -4.18 2.00
N GLY A 220 -7.80 -4.80 3.06
CA GLY A 220 -8.10 -4.14 4.34
C GLY A 220 -9.59 -3.80 4.53
N ASP A 221 -10.40 -3.80 3.47
CA ASP A 221 -11.86 -3.63 3.53
C ASP A 221 -12.50 -4.82 4.28
N ASP A 222 -13.43 -4.55 5.18
CA ASP A 222 -14.13 -5.59 5.97
C ASP A 222 -14.92 -6.59 5.11
N ALA A 223 -15.24 -6.24 3.86
CA ALA A 223 -15.88 -7.15 2.91
C ALA A 223 -14.98 -8.28 2.42
N LEU A 224 -13.67 -8.20 2.63
CA LEU A 224 -12.69 -9.19 2.22
C LEU A 224 -12.22 -10.07 3.38
N PRO A 225 -11.87 -11.33 3.13
CA PRO A 225 -11.31 -12.23 4.15
C PRO A 225 -9.82 -11.88 4.41
N ASN A 226 -9.56 -10.66 4.90
CA ASN A 226 -8.22 -10.11 5.05
C ASN A 226 -7.27 -10.97 5.90
N ALA A 227 -7.79 -11.57 6.98
CA ALA A 227 -6.98 -12.44 7.84
C ALA A 227 -6.51 -13.70 7.10
N ASP A 228 -7.41 -14.32 6.30
CA ASP A 228 -7.10 -15.53 5.54
C ASP A 228 -6.15 -15.22 4.39
N ILE A 229 -6.31 -14.05 3.75
CA ILE A 229 -5.40 -13.58 2.70
C ILE A 229 -4.01 -13.34 3.30
N LEU A 230 -3.93 -12.60 4.42
CA LEU A 230 -2.66 -12.31 5.09
C LEU A 230 -1.95 -13.59 5.53
N THR A 231 -2.67 -14.52 6.16
CA THR A 231 -2.11 -15.81 6.58
C THR A 231 -1.54 -16.56 5.39
N ALA A 232 -2.29 -16.69 4.30
CA ALA A 232 -1.83 -17.40 3.11
C ALA A 232 -0.63 -16.71 2.43
N VAL A 233 -0.57 -15.38 2.45
CA VAL A 233 0.59 -14.62 1.97
C VAL A 233 1.83 -14.92 2.81
N LEU A 234 1.71 -14.96 4.13
CA LEU A 234 2.81 -15.28 5.04
C LEU A 234 3.24 -16.75 4.91
N ASP A 235 2.30 -17.69 4.76
CA ASP A 235 2.55 -19.10 4.52
C ASP A 235 3.31 -19.38 3.21
N SER A 236 3.33 -18.41 2.29
CA SER A 236 4.15 -18.46 1.06
C SER A 236 5.64 -18.23 1.31
N GLY A 237 6.07 -18.15 2.57
CA GLY A 237 7.47 -17.95 2.97
C GLY A 237 7.87 -16.48 3.08
N LEU A 238 6.90 -15.57 3.19
CA LEU A 238 7.13 -14.16 3.47
C LEU A 238 7.07 -13.89 4.98
N HIS A 239 7.93 -12.99 5.48
CA HIS A 239 8.10 -12.79 6.91
C HIS A 239 7.62 -11.41 7.35
N LEU A 240 6.76 -11.40 8.36
CA LEU A 240 6.32 -10.20 9.04
C LEU A 240 7.18 -9.99 10.29
N HIS A 241 7.69 -8.79 10.46
CA HIS A 241 8.45 -8.35 11.63
C HIS A 241 7.63 -7.32 12.41
N GLN A 242 7.60 -7.50 13.72
CA GLN A 242 7.04 -6.50 14.64
C GLN A 242 8.19 -5.76 15.31
N PHE A 243 8.15 -4.44 15.29
CA PHE A 243 9.10 -3.62 16.01
C PHE A 243 8.62 -3.44 17.43
N VAL A 244 9.34 -4.05 18.38
CA VAL A 244 9.06 -3.89 19.80
C VAL A 244 9.80 -2.64 20.25
N GLY A 245 9.07 -1.60 20.68
CA GLY A 245 9.66 -0.43 21.33
C GLY A 245 10.31 -0.83 22.66
N ASN A 246 11.53 -0.39 22.89
CA ASN A 246 12.18 -0.47 24.19
C ASN A 246 11.70 0.68 25.08
#